data_21285bfb264acbe4d65c05782774811f
#
_entry.id   21285bfb264acbe4d65c05782774811f
#
_cell.length_a   1.000
_cell.length_b   1.000
_cell.length_c   1.000
_cell.angle_alpha   90.00
_cell.angle_beta   90.00
_cell.angle_gamma   90.00
#
_symmetry.space_group_name_H-M   'P 1'
#
loop_
_entity.id
_entity.type
_entity.pdbx_description
1 polymer ?
#
loop_
_entity_poly.entity_id
_entity_poly.type
_entity_poly.pdbx_seq_one_letter_code
_entity_poly.pdbx_strand_id
1 'polypeptide(L)'
;WPKGFAVNGWVLVDGEKMSKSKGNFFTLKELVTNYSADVVRFTLCNAGEGLDDPNWELSFAETAGKKLENWLNFVKENRGKGRRDSHPVDDWFRAIMSDTAYKATKASDRLKFRTSTRLLFFELPQYYKWYLQRVGEPNAEILHEYLSMITRGIAPVVPHIAEEAWSLLDEEGFVINQQFPKGKESD
;
A
#
# COMPACT_ATOMS: atom_id res chain seq x y z
N TRP A 1 -16.79 18.90 -8.78
CA TRP A 1 -16.36 19.73 -7.65
C TRP A 1 -16.07 18.86 -6.44
N PRO A 2 -15.01 19.13 -5.66
CA PRO A 2 -14.76 18.43 -4.42
C PRO A 2 -15.91 18.62 -3.44
N LYS A 3 -16.31 17.56 -2.75
CA LYS A 3 -17.36 17.62 -1.73
C LYS A 3 -16.84 18.04 -0.36
N GLY A 4 -15.54 18.05 -0.18
CA GLY A 4 -14.86 18.43 1.06
C GLY A 4 -13.35 18.43 0.89
N PHE A 5 -12.68 18.99 1.88
CA PHE A 5 -11.23 19.02 1.98
C PHE A 5 -10.82 18.43 3.32
N ALA A 6 -9.79 17.57 3.31
CA ALA A 6 -9.13 17.12 4.51
C ALA A 6 -7.70 17.66 4.48
N VAL A 7 -7.25 18.20 5.59
CA VAL A 7 -5.91 18.74 5.75
C VAL A 7 -5.26 18.10 6.98
N ASN A 8 -3.95 17.93 6.92
CA ASN A 8 -3.11 17.54 8.04
C ASN A 8 -2.42 18.77 8.65
N GLY A 9 -1.64 18.55 9.70
CA GLY A 9 -0.81 19.57 10.31
C GLY A 9 0.39 20.00 9.46
N TRP A 10 1.37 20.62 10.08
CA TRP A 10 2.59 21.09 9.41
C TRP A 10 3.52 19.92 9.08
N VAL A 11 4.12 19.96 7.87
CA VAL A 11 5.15 18.97 7.53
C VAL A 11 6.42 19.27 8.33
N LEU A 12 6.87 18.27 9.08
CA LEU A 12 8.15 18.28 9.79
C LEU A 12 9.21 17.57 8.93
N VAL A 13 10.48 17.86 9.19
CA VAL A 13 11.64 17.17 8.63
C VAL A 13 12.51 16.71 9.79
N ASP A 14 12.67 15.41 9.95
CA ASP A 14 13.39 14.75 11.05
C ASP A 14 13.02 15.33 12.43
N GLY A 15 11.71 15.51 12.65
CA GLY A 15 11.11 16.00 13.90
C GLY A 15 11.13 17.52 14.08
N GLU A 16 11.70 18.27 13.15
CA GLU A 16 11.74 19.73 13.21
C GLU A 16 10.83 20.39 12.17
N LYS A 17 10.25 21.55 12.53
CA LYS A 17 9.48 22.35 11.58
C LYS A 17 10.35 22.73 10.38
N MET A 18 9.86 22.42 9.19
CA MET A 18 10.52 22.77 7.92
C MET A 18 10.64 24.27 7.78
N SER A 19 11.87 24.77 7.59
CA SER A 19 12.16 26.19 7.48
C SER A 19 13.39 26.45 6.61
N LYS A 20 13.31 27.46 5.73
CA LYS A 20 14.45 27.92 4.91
C LYS A 20 15.62 28.40 5.76
N SER A 21 15.34 29.09 6.88
CA SER A 21 16.38 29.60 7.79
C SER A 21 17.14 28.51 8.53
N LYS A 22 16.53 27.35 8.72
CA LYS A 22 17.15 26.18 9.35
C LYS A 22 17.89 25.28 8.36
N GLY A 23 17.72 25.52 7.06
CA GLY A 23 18.35 24.70 6.02
C GLY A 23 17.73 23.31 5.83
N ASN A 24 16.61 23.02 6.50
CA ASN A 24 15.88 21.75 6.38
C ASN A 24 14.65 21.86 5.46
N PHE A 25 14.69 22.76 4.50
CA PHE A 25 13.63 22.99 3.54
C PHE A 25 13.89 22.20 2.25
N PHE A 26 12.92 21.42 1.83
CA PHE A 26 12.92 20.72 0.54
C PHE A 26 11.77 21.20 -0.34
N THR A 27 12.04 21.43 -1.61
CA THR A 27 11.00 21.64 -2.60
C THR A 27 10.44 20.30 -3.04
N LEU A 28 9.17 20.28 -3.46
CA LEU A 28 8.57 19.08 -4.03
C LEU A 28 9.36 18.57 -5.25
N LYS A 29 9.91 19.47 -6.06
CA LYS A 29 10.73 19.11 -7.21
C LYS A 29 12.00 18.35 -6.80
N GLU A 30 12.71 18.79 -5.79
CA GLU A 30 13.88 18.09 -5.25
C GLU A 30 13.51 16.70 -4.72
N LEU A 31 12.45 16.61 -3.93
CA LEU A 31 12.00 15.32 -3.39
C LEU A 31 11.62 14.33 -4.49
N VAL A 32 10.82 14.76 -5.48
CA VAL A 32 10.41 13.88 -6.59
C VAL A 32 11.57 13.49 -7.49
N THR A 33 12.57 14.37 -7.67
CA THR A 33 13.77 14.05 -8.43
C THR A 33 14.65 13.01 -7.73
N ASN A 34 14.77 13.10 -6.40
CA ASN A 34 15.62 12.22 -5.62
C ASN A 34 14.98 10.88 -5.26
N TYR A 35 13.67 10.87 -5.03
CA TYR A 35 12.95 9.69 -4.46
C TYR A 35 11.83 9.14 -5.35
N SER A 36 11.43 9.78 -6.42
CA SER A 36 10.21 9.56 -7.19
C SER A 36 8.92 10.03 -6.51
N ALA A 37 7.87 10.26 -7.32
CA ALA A 37 6.58 10.72 -6.82
C ALA A 37 5.91 9.72 -5.87
N ASP A 38 5.97 8.43 -6.19
CA ASP A 38 5.35 7.38 -5.37
C ASP A 38 6.02 7.22 -4.01
N VAL A 39 7.36 7.32 -3.96
CA VAL A 39 8.10 7.28 -2.69
C VAL A 39 7.73 8.48 -1.81
N VAL A 40 7.66 9.69 -2.39
CA VAL A 40 7.25 10.89 -1.66
C VAL A 40 5.85 10.75 -1.10
N ARG A 41 4.89 10.31 -1.92
CA ARG A 41 3.51 10.07 -1.50
C ARG A 41 3.40 9.01 -0.42
N PHE A 42 4.09 7.88 -0.59
CA PHE A 42 4.10 6.78 0.38
C PHE A 42 4.69 7.21 1.72
N THR A 43 5.81 7.95 1.70
CA THR A 43 6.44 8.47 2.91
C THR A 43 5.51 9.40 3.66
N LEU A 44 4.92 10.40 2.99
CA LEU A 44 4.00 11.35 3.63
C LEU A 44 2.71 10.68 4.14
N CYS A 45 2.15 9.73 3.39
CA CYS A 45 0.97 8.98 3.85
C CYS A 45 1.24 8.12 5.10
N ASN A 46 2.48 7.68 5.29
CA ASN A 46 2.85 6.91 6.49
C ASN A 46 3.35 7.79 7.65
N ALA A 47 3.68 9.05 7.38
CA ALA A 47 4.25 9.98 8.37
C ALA A 47 3.23 10.53 9.38
N GLY A 48 1.94 10.58 9.04
CA GLY A 48 0.89 11.09 9.92
C GLY A 48 -0.50 10.71 9.46
N GLU A 49 -1.51 10.93 10.30
CA GLU A 49 -2.92 10.66 10.01
C GLU A 49 -3.82 11.70 10.69
N GLY A 50 -4.88 12.09 10.02
CA GLY A 50 -5.80 13.10 10.54
C GLY A 50 -5.15 14.48 10.66
N LEU A 51 -5.15 15.06 11.86
CA LEU A 51 -4.56 16.37 12.15
C LEU A 51 -3.10 16.31 12.62
N ASP A 52 -2.47 15.13 12.60
CA ASP A 52 -1.07 14.99 12.95
C ASP A 52 -0.18 15.86 12.05
N ASP A 53 0.96 16.28 12.59
CA ASP A 53 2.04 16.89 11.82
C ASP A 53 2.87 15.77 11.16
N PRO A 54 2.74 15.54 9.82
CA PRO A 54 3.48 14.47 9.19
C PRO A 54 4.98 14.77 9.19
N ASN A 55 5.77 13.80 9.65
CA ASN A 55 7.22 13.92 9.74
C ASN A 55 7.89 13.24 8.54
N TRP A 56 8.56 14.03 7.70
CA TRP A 56 9.43 13.51 6.65
C TRP A 56 10.72 12.98 7.27
N GLU A 57 10.87 11.67 7.32
CA GLU A 57 12.10 11.00 7.77
C GLU A 57 12.89 10.51 6.56
N LEU A 58 14.13 11.01 6.41
CA LEU A 58 15.01 10.64 5.29
C LEU A 58 15.26 9.14 5.24
N SER A 59 15.53 8.52 6.38
CA SER A 59 15.76 7.08 6.49
C SER A 59 14.55 6.25 6.08
N PHE A 60 13.33 6.72 6.39
CA PHE A 60 12.10 6.05 5.95
C PHE A 60 11.91 6.18 4.43
N ALA A 61 12.17 7.34 3.84
CA ALA A 61 12.04 7.56 2.39
C ALA A 61 12.97 6.62 1.60
N GLU A 62 14.20 6.41 2.05
CA GLU A 62 15.15 5.47 1.45
C GLU A 62 14.65 4.02 1.52
N THR A 63 14.13 3.61 2.67
CA THR A 63 13.58 2.25 2.84
C THR A 63 12.26 2.06 2.11
N ALA A 64 11.45 3.10 1.99
CA ALA A 64 10.20 3.09 1.25
C ALA A 64 10.42 2.79 -0.24
N GLY A 65 11.42 3.40 -0.87
CA GLY A 65 11.77 3.12 -2.26
C GLY A 65 12.07 1.65 -2.49
N LYS A 66 12.96 1.07 -1.68
CA LYS A 66 13.30 -0.36 -1.73
C LYS A 66 12.08 -1.26 -1.50
N LYS A 67 11.20 -0.89 -0.58
CA LYS A 67 10.01 -1.68 -0.27
C LYS A 67 9.02 -1.70 -1.44
N LEU A 68 8.82 -0.57 -2.10
CA LEU A 68 7.95 -0.46 -3.27
C LEU A 68 8.53 -1.23 -4.47
N GLU A 69 9.84 -1.13 -4.71
CA GLU A 69 10.53 -1.91 -5.72
C GLU A 69 10.43 -3.42 -5.45
N ASN A 70 10.65 -3.84 -4.20
CA ASN A 70 10.51 -5.24 -3.81
C ASN A 70 9.08 -5.75 -4.04
N TRP A 71 8.06 -4.92 -3.81
CA TRP A 71 6.67 -5.27 -4.12
C TRP A 71 6.47 -5.51 -5.63
N LEU A 72 6.96 -4.60 -6.46
CA LEU A 72 6.83 -4.74 -7.91
C LEU A 72 7.55 -6.00 -8.42
N ASN A 73 8.75 -6.27 -7.92
CA ASN A 73 9.49 -7.49 -8.23
C ASN A 73 8.74 -8.74 -7.76
N PHE A 74 8.15 -8.70 -6.57
CA PHE A 74 7.33 -9.80 -6.05
C PHE A 74 6.13 -10.09 -6.96
N VAL A 75 5.41 -9.07 -7.43
CA VAL A 75 4.31 -9.23 -8.41
C VAL A 75 4.84 -9.87 -9.69
N LYS A 76 5.92 -9.34 -10.26
CA LYS A 76 6.55 -9.84 -11.49
C LYS A 76 6.95 -11.31 -11.39
N GLU A 77 7.52 -11.70 -10.26
CA GLU A 77 8.01 -13.06 -10.04
C GLU A 77 6.91 -14.06 -9.74
N ASN A 78 5.77 -13.63 -9.17
CA ASN A 78 4.74 -14.53 -8.67
C ASN A 78 3.46 -14.57 -9.51
N ARG A 79 3.27 -13.64 -10.46
CA ARG A 79 2.12 -13.65 -11.35
C ARG A 79 2.00 -14.99 -12.09
N GLY A 80 0.80 -15.53 -12.15
CA GLY A 80 0.50 -16.78 -12.85
C GLY A 80 1.07 -18.06 -12.21
N LYS A 81 1.69 -17.97 -11.05
CA LYS A 81 2.21 -19.11 -10.29
C LYS A 81 1.19 -19.63 -9.29
N GLY A 82 1.47 -20.81 -8.76
CA GLY A 82 0.71 -21.43 -7.68
C GLY A 82 0.10 -22.78 -8.06
N ARG A 83 -0.23 -23.55 -7.02
CA ARG A 83 -0.89 -24.84 -7.15
C ARG A 83 -2.38 -24.67 -7.53
N ARG A 84 -2.98 -25.72 -8.08
CA ARG A 84 -4.40 -25.72 -8.52
C ARG A 84 -5.33 -26.49 -7.59
N ASP A 85 -4.79 -27.33 -6.73
CA ASP A 85 -5.55 -28.08 -5.72
C ASP A 85 -5.94 -27.18 -4.55
N SER A 86 -6.98 -27.57 -3.82
CA SER A 86 -7.45 -26.86 -2.63
C SER A 86 -6.77 -27.37 -1.36
N HIS A 87 -6.59 -26.50 -0.39
CA HIS A 87 -6.10 -26.82 0.95
C HIS A 87 -6.97 -26.11 2.00
N PRO A 88 -7.29 -26.73 3.15
CA PRO A 88 -8.16 -26.11 4.16
C PRO A 88 -7.70 -24.71 4.64
N VAL A 89 -6.40 -24.45 4.60
CA VAL A 89 -5.82 -23.14 4.98
C VAL A 89 -6.07 -22.05 3.92
N ASP A 90 -6.50 -22.42 2.72
CA ASP A 90 -6.85 -21.48 1.66
C ASP A 90 -8.04 -20.60 2.08
N ASP A 91 -9.08 -21.22 2.64
CA ASP A 91 -10.26 -20.50 3.13
C ASP A 91 -9.93 -19.58 4.31
N TRP A 92 -9.03 -20.03 5.20
CA TRP A 92 -8.54 -19.17 6.26
C TRP A 92 -7.86 -17.89 5.72
N PHE A 93 -7.00 -18.03 4.71
CA PHE A 93 -6.32 -16.85 4.17
C PHE A 93 -7.27 -15.95 3.38
N ARG A 94 -8.25 -16.50 2.67
CA ARG A 94 -9.34 -15.71 2.05
C ARG A 94 -10.15 -14.92 3.09
N ALA A 95 -10.47 -15.54 4.23
CA ALA A 95 -11.15 -14.84 5.32
C ALA A 95 -10.31 -13.68 5.86
N ILE A 96 -9.00 -13.87 6.05
CA ILE A 96 -8.06 -12.80 6.46
C ILE A 96 -8.01 -11.68 5.41
N MET A 97 -7.92 -11.99 4.13
CA MET A 97 -7.95 -10.99 3.06
C MET A 97 -9.27 -10.19 3.08
N SER A 98 -10.40 -10.86 3.24
CA SER A 98 -11.72 -10.24 3.32
C SER A 98 -11.86 -9.29 4.50
N ASP A 99 -11.46 -9.71 5.70
CA ASP A 99 -11.47 -8.88 6.90
C ASP A 99 -10.51 -7.67 6.77
N THR A 100 -9.31 -7.91 6.22
CA THR A 100 -8.34 -6.83 5.96
C THR A 100 -8.90 -5.81 4.97
N ALA A 101 -9.53 -6.26 3.88
CA ALA A 101 -10.17 -5.38 2.91
C ALA A 101 -11.29 -4.55 3.55
N TYR A 102 -12.13 -5.15 4.37
CA TYR A 102 -13.18 -4.46 5.11
C TYR A 102 -12.61 -3.35 6.00
N LYS A 103 -11.61 -3.68 6.83
CA LYS A 103 -10.95 -2.71 7.72
C LYS A 103 -10.24 -1.60 6.96
N ALA A 104 -9.55 -1.92 5.86
CA ALA A 104 -8.88 -0.94 5.02
C ALA A 104 -9.88 0.01 4.34
N THR A 105 -11.01 -0.51 3.84
CA THR A 105 -12.10 0.30 3.29
C THR A 105 -12.66 1.26 4.33
N LYS A 106 -12.96 0.78 5.53
CA LYS A 106 -13.44 1.63 6.64
C LYS A 106 -12.44 2.72 7.03
N ALA A 107 -11.15 2.42 6.98
CA ALA A 107 -10.11 3.41 7.21
C ALA A 107 -10.06 4.45 6.08
N SER A 108 -10.07 4.01 4.81
CA SER A 108 -10.05 4.90 3.65
C SER A 108 -11.26 5.81 3.57
N ASP A 109 -12.47 5.33 3.88
CA ASP A 109 -13.70 6.12 3.96
C ASP A 109 -13.62 7.28 4.98
N ARG A 110 -12.76 7.12 5.98
CA ARG A 110 -12.46 8.13 7.00
C ARG A 110 -11.18 8.93 6.71
N LEU A 111 -10.63 8.82 5.51
CA LEU A 111 -9.37 9.43 5.08
C LEU A 111 -8.16 9.02 5.93
N LYS A 112 -8.23 7.84 6.56
CA LYS A 112 -7.16 7.25 7.35
C LYS A 112 -6.23 6.42 6.46
N PHE A 113 -5.48 7.09 5.59
CA PHE A 113 -4.64 6.44 4.58
C PHE A 113 -3.45 5.69 5.18
N ARG A 114 -2.86 6.20 6.28
CA ARG A 114 -1.81 5.48 7.01
C ARG A 114 -2.31 4.14 7.52
N THR A 115 -3.47 4.12 8.19
CA THR A 115 -4.09 2.89 8.70
C THR A 115 -4.41 1.93 7.57
N SER A 116 -5.02 2.40 6.48
CA SER A 116 -5.32 1.57 5.31
C SER A 116 -4.07 0.96 4.69
N THR A 117 -3.04 1.77 4.47
CA THR A 117 -1.75 1.30 3.91
C THR A 117 -1.06 0.30 4.84
N ARG A 118 -1.11 0.52 6.16
CA ARG A 118 -0.55 -0.41 7.16
C ARG A 118 -1.22 -1.77 7.08
N LEU A 119 -2.53 -1.82 7.03
CA LEU A 119 -3.30 -3.06 6.92
C LEU A 119 -2.95 -3.85 5.65
N LEU A 120 -2.98 -3.16 4.49
CA LEU A 120 -2.82 -3.81 3.19
C LEU A 120 -1.36 -4.12 2.84
N PHE A 121 -0.43 -3.22 3.14
CA PHE A 121 0.94 -3.29 2.63
C PHE A 121 1.97 -3.73 3.67
N PHE A 122 1.61 -3.74 4.96
CA PHE A 122 2.51 -4.17 6.03
C PHE A 122 1.98 -5.39 6.80
N GLU A 123 0.70 -5.42 7.17
CA GLU A 123 0.13 -6.51 7.98
C GLU A 123 -0.28 -7.71 7.11
N LEU A 124 -1.03 -7.49 6.03
CA LEU A 124 -1.48 -8.59 5.18
C LEU A 124 -0.33 -9.46 4.63
N PRO A 125 0.84 -8.90 4.22
CA PRO A 125 2.00 -9.71 3.85
C PRO A 125 2.54 -10.62 4.96
N GLN A 126 2.34 -10.29 6.23
CA GLN A 126 2.72 -11.19 7.33
C GLN A 126 1.79 -12.40 7.39
N TYR A 127 0.47 -12.20 7.21
CA TYR A 127 -0.49 -13.30 7.10
C TYR A 127 -0.22 -14.17 5.87
N TYR A 128 0.14 -13.58 4.73
CA TYR A 128 0.56 -14.31 3.55
C TYR A 128 1.79 -15.17 3.81
N LYS A 129 2.78 -14.66 4.53
CA LYS A 129 3.94 -15.44 4.95
C LYS A 129 3.55 -16.63 5.84
N TRP A 130 2.61 -16.45 6.78
CA TRP A 130 2.11 -17.55 7.61
C TRP A 130 1.30 -18.57 6.79
N TYR A 131 0.55 -18.12 5.81
CA TYR A 131 -0.12 -18.97 4.86
C TYR A 131 0.87 -19.85 4.12
N LEU A 132 1.93 -19.26 3.53
CA LEU A 132 2.98 -20.00 2.82
C LEU A 132 3.70 -21.03 3.70
N GLN A 133 3.96 -20.72 4.96
CA GLN A 133 4.60 -21.67 5.90
C GLN A 133 3.78 -22.93 6.10
N ARG A 134 2.46 -22.89 5.88
CA ARG A 134 1.54 -24.01 6.07
C ARG A 134 1.28 -24.81 4.80
N VAL A 135 1.26 -24.13 3.65
CA VAL A 135 0.93 -24.78 2.39
C VAL A 135 2.13 -25.04 1.49
N GLY A 136 3.29 -24.43 1.78
CA GLY A 136 4.50 -24.49 0.96
C GLY A 136 4.39 -23.66 -0.32
N GLU A 137 3.43 -23.97 -1.18
CA GLU A 137 3.11 -23.25 -2.40
C GLU A 137 1.69 -22.70 -2.32
N PRO A 138 1.45 -21.41 -2.68
CA PRO A 138 0.12 -20.81 -2.60
C PRO A 138 -0.80 -21.39 -3.67
N ASN A 139 -2.11 -21.39 -3.40
CA ASN A 139 -3.09 -21.61 -4.46
C ASN A 139 -3.04 -20.46 -5.48
N ALA A 140 -3.09 -20.77 -6.77
CA ALA A 140 -2.90 -19.79 -7.86
C ALA A 140 -3.97 -18.69 -7.87
N GLU A 141 -5.22 -19.03 -7.61
CA GLU A 141 -6.33 -18.05 -7.54
C GLU A 141 -6.15 -17.12 -6.33
N ILE A 142 -5.82 -17.67 -5.17
CA ILE A 142 -5.60 -16.90 -3.95
C ILE A 142 -4.39 -15.98 -4.09
N LEU A 143 -3.33 -16.44 -4.72
CA LEU A 143 -2.17 -15.61 -5.01
C LEU A 143 -2.55 -14.44 -5.91
N HIS A 144 -3.31 -14.70 -6.98
CA HIS A 144 -3.80 -13.65 -7.88
C HIS A 144 -4.71 -12.65 -7.13
N GLU A 145 -5.69 -13.14 -6.36
CA GLU A 145 -6.56 -12.31 -5.51
C GLU A 145 -5.74 -11.42 -4.55
N TYR A 146 -4.72 -11.99 -3.91
CA TYR A 146 -3.83 -11.27 -2.99
C TYR A 146 -3.05 -10.15 -3.70
N LEU A 147 -2.43 -10.45 -4.86
CA LEU A 147 -1.68 -9.47 -5.64
C LEU A 147 -2.57 -8.35 -6.16
N SER A 148 -3.73 -8.70 -6.73
CA SER A 148 -4.73 -7.74 -7.22
C SER A 148 -5.29 -6.88 -6.09
N MET A 149 -5.59 -7.46 -4.93
CA MET A 149 -6.13 -6.75 -3.78
C MET A 149 -5.16 -5.69 -3.25
N ILE A 150 -3.89 -6.04 -3.01
CA ILE A 150 -2.89 -5.07 -2.55
C ILE A 150 -2.70 -3.99 -3.59
N THR A 151 -2.54 -4.34 -4.87
CA THR A 151 -2.31 -3.39 -5.96
C THR A 151 -3.42 -2.34 -6.03
N ARG A 152 -4.70 -2.75 -6.01
CA ARG A 152 -5.85 -1.82 -5.97
C ARG A 152 -5.89 -1.00 -4.69
N GLY A 153 -5.56 -1.60 -3.56
CA GLY A 153 -5.64 -0.94 -2.26
C GLY A 153 -4.56 0.11 -2.03
N ILE A 154 -3.39 -0.02 -2.65
CA ILE A 154 -2.31 0.98 -2.54
C ILE A 154 -2.34 2.02 -3.67
N ALA A 155 -3.12 1.82 -4.73
CA ALA A 155 -3.19 2.72 -5.88
C ALA A 155 -3.46 4.18 -5.52
N PRO A 156 -4.33 4.54 -4.54
CA PRO A 156 -4.52 5.92 -4.12
C PRO A 156 -3.26 6.58 -3.56
N VAL A 157 -2.32 5.80 -3.03
CA VAL A 157 -1.09 6.28 -2.40
C VAL A 157 0.09 6.25 -3.37
N VAL A 158 0.27 5.15 -4.11
CA VAL A 158 1.39 4.90 -5.04
C VAL A 158 0.88 4.55 -6.45
N PRO A 159 0.27 5.50 -7.16
CA PRO A 159 -0.44 5.22 -8.40
C PRO A 159 0.43 4.65 -9.52
N HIS A 160 1.68 5.11 -9.67
CA HIS A 160 2.53 4.66 -10.79
C HIS A 160 2.98 3.20 -10.60
N ILE A 161 3.44 2.84 -9.40
CA ILE A 161 3.81 1.45 -9.08
C ILE A 161 2.59 0.53 -9.11
N ALA A 162 1.43 1.01 -8.68
CA ALA A 162 0.20 0.24 -8.75
C ALA A 162 -0.25 -0.01 -10.20
N GLU A 163 -0.14 0.98 -11.10
CA GLU A 163 -0.44 0.78 -12.53
C GLU A 163 0.53 -0.21 -13.18
N GLU A 164 1.82 -0.12 -12.87
CA GLU A 164 2.80 -1.08 -13.38
C GLU A 164 2.50 -2.50 -12.87
N ALA A 165 2.21 -2.66 -11.59
CA ALA A 165 1.83 -3.95 -11.02
C ALA A 165 0.53 -4.49 -11.64
N TRP A 166 -0.47 -3.62 -11.90
CA TRP A 166 -1.73 -3.97 -12.55
C TRP A 166 -1.53 -4.50 -13.96
N SER A 167 -0.69 -3.81 -14.74
CA SER A 167 -0.28 -4.25 -16.08
C SER A 167 0.44 -5.60 -16.05
N LEU A 168 1.30 -5.83 -15.06
CA LEU A 168 1.99 -7.12 -14.89
C LEU A 168 1.04 -8.27 -14.55
N LEU A 169 -0.12 -7.99 -13.93
CA LEU A 169 -1.15 -8.98 -13.63
C LEU A 169 -2.05 -9.29 -14.83
N ASP A 170 -1.82 -8.66 -15.98
CA ASP A 170 -2.63 -8.77 -17.20
C ASP A 170 -4.11 -8.40 -16.97
N GLU A 171 -4.37 -7.49 -16.04
CA GLU A 171 -5.70 -7.00 -15.69
C GLU A 171 -6.16 -5.88 -16.63
N GLU A 172 -7.46 -5.80 -16.91
CA GLU A 172 -8.00 -4.82 -17.87
C GLU A 172 -8.09 -3.40 -17.29
N GLY A 173 -7.82 -2.41 -18.13
CA GLY A 173 -7.96 -0.99 -17.83
C GLY A 173 -6.90 -0.47 -16.85
N PHE A 174 -7.16 0.71 -16.29
CA PHE A 174 -6.27 1.34 -15.30
C PHE A 174 -6.69 0.97 -13.88
N VAL A 175 -5.71 0.69 -13.00
CA VAL A 175 -5.98 0.35 -11.60
C VAL A 175 -6.70 1.46 -10.85
N ILE A 176 -6.42 2.71 -11.18
CA ILE A 176 -7.07 3.86 -10.53
C ILE A 176 -8.59 3.92 -10.77
N ASN A 177 -9.08 3.28 -11.84
CA ASN A 177 -10.50 3.18 -12.17
C ASN A 177 -11.17 1.94 -11.54
N GLN A 178 -10.40 1.07 -10.90
CA GLN A 178 -10.93 -0.13 -10.27
C GLN A 178 -11.56 0.17 -8.91
N GLN A 179 -12.49 -0.69 -8.50
CA GLN A 179 -13.04 -0.59 -7.15
C GLN A 179 -11.96 -0.88 -6.11
N PHE A 180 -11.92 -0.05 -5.08
CA PHE A 180 -11.12 -0.35 -3.89
C PHE A 180 -11.52 -1.72 -3.32
N PRO A 181 -10.57 -2.52 -2.77
CA PRO A 181 -10.86 -3.84 -2.25
C PRO A 181 -12.02 -3.82 -1.25
N LYS A 182 -12.99 -4.71 -1.44
CA LYS A 182 -14.13 -4.86 -0.53
C LYS A 182 -14.03 -6.20 0.19
N GLY A 183 -14.46 -6.20 1.42
CA GLY A 183 -14.52 -7.41 2.24
C GLY A 183 -15.71 -7.38 3.20
N LYS A 184 -15.76 -8.41 4.05
CA LYS A 184 -16.76 -8.55 5.11
C LYS A 184 -16.03 -8.58 6.44
N GLU A 185 -16.67 -8.05 7.47
CA GLU A 185 -16.20 -8.22 8.84
C GLU A 185 -16.19 -9.70 9.20
N SER A 186 -15.10 -10.19 9.79
CA SER A 186 -15.06 -11.53 10.35
C SER A 186 -15.83 -11.54 11.68
N ASP A 187 -16.69 -12.51 11.86
CA ASP A 187 -17.37 -12.80 13.12
C ASP A 187 -16.36 -13.16 14.22
#